data_19b970e64aadd3d5d5c9791ae4aa319b
#
_entry.id   19b970e64aadd3d5d5c9791ae4aa319b
#
_cell.length_a   1.000
_cell.length_b   1.000
_cell.length_c   1.000
_cell.angle_alpha   90.00
_cell.angle_beta   90.00
_cell.angle_gamma   90.00
#
_symmetry.space_group_name_H-M   'P 1'
#
loop_
_entity.id
_entity.type
_entity.pdbx_description
1 polymer ?
#
loop_
_entity_poly.entity_id
_entity_poly.type
_entity_poly.pdbx_seq_one_letter_code
_entity_poly.pdbx_strand_id
1 'polypeptide(L)'
;VHVLNQETGLPSANVAVILEAQQGDKWIKLNELKTDANGRIKEFYPKDTALQKGIYKVTFKTGDWFKANNQRTFFPEVPVVFTIDGALEHYHIPLLLSSYGYSTYRGN
;
A
#
# COMPACT_ATOMS: atom_id res chain seq x y z
N VAL A 1 -5.49 2.11 1.62
CA VAL A 1 -4.11 2.49 1.99
C VAL A 1 -4.00 3.99 2.15
N HIS A 2 -2.98 4.41 2.85
CA HIS A 2 -2.70 5.82 3.09
C HIS A 2 -1.20 6.01 3.28
N VAL A 3 -0.58 6.86 2.46
CA VAL A 3 0.87 7.09 2.53
C VAL A 3 1.15 8.50 3.03
N LEU A 4 1.91 8.59 4.12
CA LEU A 4 2.36 9.85 4.70
C LEU A 4 3.88 9.95 4.59
N ASN A 5 4.35 11.06 4.05
CA ASN A 5 5.77 11.36 4.01
C ASN A 5 6.20 11.95 5.35
N GLN A 6 6.96 11.19 6.14
CA GLN A 6 7.39 11.62 7.47
C GLN A 6 8.38 12.79 7.44
N GLU A 7 9.08 12.98 6.33
CA GLU A 7 10.06 14.08 6.21
C GLU A 7 9.37 15.42 6.07
N THR A 8 8.17 15.46 5.50
CA THR A 8 7.41 16.70 5.28
C THR A 8 6.17 16.81 6.15
N GLY A 9 5.68 15.68 6.67
CA GLY A 9 4.39 15.62 7.36
C GLY A 9 3.19 15.68 6.44
N LEU A 10 3.39 15.55 5.12
CA LEU A 10 2.33 15.68 4.13
C LEU A 10 2.01 14.34 3.48
N PRO A 11 0.77 14.17 2.98
CA PRO A 11 0.42 12.96 2.23
C PRO A 11 1.25 12.84 0.96
N SER A 12 1.54 11.59 0.56
CA SER A 12 2.30 11.31 -0.66
C SER A 12 1.35 10.91 -1.78
N ALA A 13 1.16 11.81 -2.75
CA ALA A 13 0.34 11.56 -3.93
C ALA A 13 1.14 10.83 -5.01
N ASN A 14 0.43 10.09 -5.85
CA ASN A 14 1.00 9.40 -7.01
C ASN A 14 1.98 8.27 -6.68
N VAL A 15 1.85 7.66 -5.51
CA VAL A 15 2.59 6.45 -5.19
C VAL A 15 1.82 5.26 -5.78
N ALA A 16 2.46 4.51 -6.67
CA ALA A 16 1.85 3.32 -7.24
C ALA A 16 1.83 2.20 -6.19
N VAL A 17 0.68 1.52 -6.08
CA VAL A 17 0.49 0.43 -5.13
C VAL A 17 -0.17 -0.74 -5.85
N ILE A 18 0.38 -1.93 -5.64
CA ILE A 18 -0.13 -3.17 -6.22
C ILE A 18 -0.77 -3.99 -5.12
N LEU A 19 -2.01 -4.46 -5.37
CA LEU A 19 -2.69 -5.37 -4.47
C LEU A 19 -2.67 -6.78 -5.04
N GLU A 20 -2.23 -7.74 -4.24
CA GLU A 20 -2.17 -9.14 -4.62
C GLU A 20 -2.79 -10.03 -3.56
N ALA A 21 -3.39 -11.14 -4.00
CA ALA A 21 -3.89 -12.19 -3.11
C ALA A 21 -3.02 -13.44 -3.24
N GLN A 22 -2.77 -14.11 -2.13
CA GLN A 22 -2.02 -15.36 -2.13
C GLN A 22 -2.91 -16.52 -2.52
N GLN A 23 -2.46 -17.30 -3.50
CA GLN A 23 -3.09 -18.57 -3.89
C GLN A 23 -2.01 -19.65 -3.92
N GLY A 24 -1.97 -20.49 -2.88
CA GLY A 24 -0.91 -21.47 -2.74
C GLY A 24 0.45 -20.78 -2.64
N ASP A 25 1.36 -21.11 -3.53
CA ASP A 25 2.71 -20.52 -3.58
C ASP A 25 2.79 -19.26 -4.42
N LYS A 26 1.67 -18.81 -4.98
CA LYS A 26 1.66 -17.73 -5.95
C LYS A 26 0.92 -16.52 -5.45
N TRP A 27 1.31 -15.36 -5.97
CA TRP A 27 0.61 -14.10 -5.76
C TRP A 27 -0.15 -13.73 -7.03
N ILE A 28 -1.44 -13.46 -6.88
CA ILE A 28 -2.32 -13.09 -7.99
C ILE A 28 -2.63 -11.62 -7.88
N LYS A 29 -2.26 -10.87 -8.90
CA LYS A 29 -2.52 -9.42 -8.94
C LYS A 29 -4.02 -9.16 -9.06
N LEU A 30 -4.56 -8.37 -8.13
CA LEU A 30 -5.97 -7.98 -8.12
C LEU A 30 -6.17 -6.57 -8.66
N ASN A 31 -5.25 -5.67 -8.36
CA ASN A 31 -5.39 -4.27 -8.77
C ASN A 31 -4.05 -3.54 -8.67
N GLU A 32 -3.98 -2.42 -9.37
CA GLU A 32 -2.84 -1.50 -9.28
C GLU A 32 -3.35 -0.09 -9.49
N LEU A 33 -3.19 0.76 -8.47
CA LEU A 33 -3.65 2.14 -8.50
C LEU A 33 -2.58 3.04 -7.90
N LYS A 34 -2.76 4.33 -8.05
CA LYS A 34 -1.88 5.34 -7.44
C LYS A 34 -2.63 6.08 -6.35
N THR A 35 -1.91 6.49 -5.31
CA THR A 35 -2.49 7.31 -4.26
C THR A 35 -2.97 8.65 -4.83
N ASP A 36 -4.04 9.17 -4.26
CA ASP A 36 -4.61 10.47 -4.65
C ASP A 36 -3.88 11.62 -3.96
N ALA A 37 -4.42 12.83 -4.09
CA ALA A 37 -3.83 14.03 -3.49
C ALA A 37 -3.75 13.94 -1.96
N ASN A 38 -4.56 13.11 -1.34
CA ASN A 38 -4.55 12.89 0.11
C ASN A 38 -3.71 11.68 0.51
N GLY A 39 -2.94 11.10 -0.43
CA GLY A 39 -2.12 9.94 -0.17
C GLY A 39 -2.90 8.65 -0.03
N ARG A 40 -4.15 8.61 -0.50
CA ARG A 40 -5.05 7.48 -0.27
C ARG A 40 -5.46 6.78 -1.55
N ILE A 41 -5.74 5.49 -1.42
CA ILE A 41 -6.51 4.71 -2.38
C ILE A 41 -7.72 4.18 -1.60
N LYS A 42 -8.91 4.70 -1.91
CA LYS A 42 -10.11 4.42 -1.11
C LYS A 42 -10.78 3.11 -1.47
N GLU A 43 -10.85 2.79 -2.75
CA GLU A 43 -11.53 1.60 -3.25
C GLU A 43 -10.53 0.71 -3.97
N PHE A 44 -9.65 0.07 -3.20
CA PHE A 44 -8.57 -0.71 -3.77
C PHE A 44 -8.98 -2.14 -4.10
N TYR A 45 -9.83 -2.75 -3.29
CA TYR A 45 -10.32 -4.09 -3.57
C TYR A 45 -11.34 -4.03 -4.71
N PRO A 46 -11.31 -4.98 -5.68
CA PRO A 46 -12.23 -4.94 -6.82
C PRO A 46 -13.69 -4.90 -6.38
N LYS A 47 -14.48 -3.97 -6.96
CA LYS A 47 -15.84 -3.65 -6.52
C LYS A 47 -16.82 -4.81 -6.56
N ASP A 48 -16.74 -5.61 -7.61
CA ASP A 48 -17.70 -6.69 -7.85
C ASP A 48 -17.28 -8.00 -7.18
N THR A 49 -16.27 -7.95 -6.34
CA THR A 49 -15.73 -9.12 -5.67
C THR A 49 -15.93 -8.98 -4.17
N ALA A 50 -16.56 -9.96 -3.54
CA ALA A 50 -16.68 -9.97 -2.08
C ALA A 50 -15.29 -10.08 -1.46
N LEU A 51 -15.06 -9.33 -0.40
CA LEU A 51 -13.79 -9.36 0.34
C LEU A 51 -13.63 -10.74 0.99
N GLN A 52 -12.70 -11.52 0.49
CA GLN A 52 -12.51 -12.90 0.93
C GLN A 52 -11.41 -12.99 1.99
N LYS A 53 -11.61 -13.90 2.93
CA LYS A 53 -10.59 -14.23 3.92
C LYS A 53 -9.34 -14.78 3.23
N GLY A 54 -8.18 -14.40 3.72
CA GLY A 54 -6.93 -14.90 3.16
C GLY A 54 -5.76 -13.98 3.43
N ILE A 55 -4.66 -14.30 2.78
CA ILE A 55 -3.42 -13.54 2.87
C ILE A 55 -3.31 -12.66 1.63
N TYR A 56 -2.98 -11.41 1.87
CA TYR A 56 -2.86 -10.39 0.82
C TYR A 56 -1.54 -9.66 0.97
N LYS A 57 -1.14 -9.00 -0.11
CA LYS A 57 0.04 -8.15 -0.10
C LYS A 57 -0.27 -6.85 -0.84
N VAL A 58 0.06 -5.72 -0.22
CA VAL A 58 0.15 -4.45 -0.94
C VAL A 58 1.61 -4.09 -1.07
N THR A 59 2.03 -3.75 -2.29
CA THR A 59 3.40 -3.33 -2.55
C THR A 59 3.38 -1.87 -2.97
N PHE A 60 3.98 -1.04 -2.13
CA PHE A 60 4.12 0.40 -2.40
C PHE A 60 5.39 0.59 -3.21
N LYS A 61 5.27 1.14 -4.42
CA LYS A 61 6.42 1.39 -5.32
C LYS A 61 7.12 2.69 -4.94
N THR A 62 7.64 2.69 -3.73
CA THR A 62 8.23 3.88 -3.11
C THR A 62 9.52 4.34 -3.77
N GLY A 63 10.35 3.40 -4.24
CA GLY A 63 11.59 3.74 -4.93
C GLY A 63 11.34 4.58 -6.18
N ASP A 64 10.35 4.19 -6.97
CA ASP A 64 9.97 4.94 -8.16
C ASP A 64 9.45 6.34 -7.80
N TRP A 65 8.67 6.42 -6.73
CA TRP A 65 8.13 7.70 -6.26
C TRP A 65 9.23 8.66 -5.80
N PHE A 66 10.19 8.17 -5.01
CA PHE A 66 11.32 8.98 -4.56
C PHE A 66 12.15 9.45 -5.75
N LYS A 67 12.42 8.56 -6.70
CA LYS A 67 13.18 8.92 -7.90
C LYS A 67 12.47 10.01 -8.70
N ALA A 68 11.15 9.91 -8.86
CA ALA A 68 10.37 10.92 -9.55
C ALA A 68 10.39 12.28 -8.83
N ASN A 69 10.66 12.28 -7.53
CA ASN A 69 10.77 13.49 -6.71
C ASN A 69 12.22 13.89 -6.44
N ASN A 70 13.17 13.33 -7.20
CA ASN A 70 14.61 13.63 -7.10
C ASN A 70 15.17 13.36 -5.70
N GLN A 71 14.69 12.31 -5.05
CA GLN A 71 15.15 11.93 -3.72
C GLN A 71 15.72 10.52 -3.73
N ARG A 72 16.63 10.26 -2.80
CA ARG A 72 17.22 8.94 -2.61
C ARG A 72 16.40 8.15 -1.59
N THR A 73 16.43 6.83 -1.72
CA THR A 73 15.84 5.93 -0.74
C THR A 73 16.67 4.66 -0.66
N PHE A 74 16.63 4.03 0.48
CA PHE A 74 17.28 2.73 0.68
C PHE A 74 16.41 1.58 0.19
N PHE A 75 15.09 1.71 0.29
CA PHE A 75 14.15 0.65 -0.05
C PHE A 75 13.52 0.89 -1.41
N PRO A 76 13.77 -0.01 -2.40
CA PRO A 76 13.22 0.17 -3.75
C PRO A 76 11.69 0.03 -3.79
N GLU A 77 11.14 -0.69 -2.84
CA GLU A 77 9.70 -0.86 -2.68
C GLU A 77 9.40 -1.32 -1.26
N VAL A 78 8.14 -1.22 -0.86
CA VAL A 78 7.69 -1.65 0.47
C VAL A 78 6.54 -2.63 0.31
N PRO A 79 6.81 -3.95 0.40
CA PRO A 79 5.75 -4.94 0.41
C PRO A 79 5.21 -5.15 1.83
N VAL A 80 3.89 -5.14 1.99
CA VAL A 80 3.24 -5.39 3.27
C VAL A 80 2.28 -6.57 3.10
N VAL A 81 2.59 -7.66 3.77
CA VAL A 81 1.76 -8.86 3.77
C VAL A 81 0.84 -8.80 4.99
N PHE A 82 -0.44 -9.02 4.77
CA PHE A 82 -1.43 -8.91 5.85
C PHE A 82 -2.55 -9.93 5.67
N THR A 83 -3.29 -10.16 6.75
CA THR A 83 -4.38 -11.13 6.76
C THR A 83 -5.72 -10.43 6.79
N ILE A 84 -6.62 -10.83 5.91
CA ILE A 84 -8.03 -10.49 5.99
C ILE A 84 -8.73 -11.68 6.63
N ASP A 85 -9.24 -11.49 7.86
CA ASP A 85 -9.86 -12.56 8.65
C ASP A 85 -11.38 -12.50 8.66
N GLY A 86 -11.96 -11.53 7.96
CA GLY A 86 -13.41 -11.37 7.89
C GLY A 86 -14.02 -10.62 9.06
N ALA A 87 -13.22 -10.19 10.04
CA ALA A 87 -13.72 -9.49 11.21
C ALA A 87 -14.14 -8.03 10.92
N LEU A 88 -13.60 -7.44 9.84
CA LEU A 88 -13.84 -6.04 9.49
C LEU A 88 -14.35 -5.93 8.06
N GLU A 89 -15.19 -4.93 7.80
CA GLU A 89 -15.64 -4.62 6.45
C GLU A 89 -14.57 -3.87 5.66
N HIS A 90 -13.72 -3.12 6.36
CA HIS A 90 -12.67 -2.32 5.77
C HIS A 90 -11.34 -2.61 6.44
N TYR A 91 -10.30 -2.69 5.64
CA TYR A 91 -8.93 -2.87 6.11
C TYR A 91 -8.11 -1.66 5.64
N HIS A 92 -7.49 -1.01 6.59
CA HIS A 92 -6.71 0.21 6.35
C HIS A 92 -5.23 -0.07 6.63
N ILE A 93 -4.39 0.17 5.62
CA ILE A 93 -2.94 -0.07 5.70
C ILE A 93 -2.24 1.28 5.55
N PRO A 94 -1.95 1.97 6.65
CA PRO A 94 -1.16 3.21 6.59
C PRO A 94 0.32 2.88 6.41
N LEU A 95 1.01 3.74 5.65
CA LEU A 95 2.46 3.68 5.50
C LEU A 95 3.05 5.03 5.89
N LEU A 96 3.90 5.01 6.90
CA LEU A 96 4.69 6.17 7.31
C LEU A 96 6.05 6.05 6.62
N LEU A 97 6.32 6.92 5.67
CA LEU A 97 7.41 6.74 4.72
C LEU A 97 8.49 7.81 4.91
N SER A 98 9.74 7.37 4.98
CA SER A 98 10.91 8.24 4.86
C SER A 98 11.94 7.58 3.94
N SER A 99 13.01 8.31 3.61
CA SER A 99 14.01 7.83 2.65
C SER A 99 14.72 6.54 3.09
N TYR A 100 14.92 6.38 4.39
CA TYR A 100 15.73 5.29 4.94
C TYR A 100 14.99 4.45 5.98
N GLY A 101 13.68 4.56 6.04
CA GLY A 101 12.87 3.77 6.95
C GLY A 101 11.40 3.92 6.68
N TYR A 102 10.61 3.01 7.22
CA TYR A 102 9.16 3.10 7.13
C TYR A 102 8.52 2.34 8.27
N SER A 103 7.26 2.67 8.54
CA SER A 103 6.42 1.95 9.48
C SER A 103 5.07 1.71 8.87
N THR A 104 4.46 0.60 9.22
CA THR A 104 3.10 0.29 8.81
C THR A 104 2.36 -0.35 9.97
N TYR A 105 1.04 -0.20 9.99
CA TYR A 105 0.20 -0.77 11.03
C TYR A 105 -1.21 -0.96 10.49
N ARG A 106 -2.05 -1.66 11.25
CA ARG A 106 -3.46 -1.75 10.88
C ARG A 106 -4.20 -0.52 11.40
N GLY A 107 -4.64 0.33 10.47
CA GLY A 107 -5.41 1.52 10.81
C GLY A 107 -6.86 1.19 11.17
N ASN A 108 -7.54 2.15 11.71
CA ASN A 108 -8.96 2.03 12.05
C ASN A 108 -9.87 2.27 10.86
#